data_7b4f5c0d435b406f9ee0e9e5d89203e2
#
_entry.id   7b4f5c0d435b406f9ee0e9e5d89203e2
#
_cell.length_a   1.000
_cell.length_b   1.000
_cell.length_c   1.000
_cell.angle_alpha   90.00
_cell.angle_beta   90.00
_cell.angle_gamma   90.00
#
_symmetry.space_group_name_H-M   'P 1'
#
loop_
_entity.id
_entity.type
_entity.pdbx_description
1 polymer ?
#
loop_
_entity_poly.entity_id
_entity_poly.type
_entity_poly.pdbx_seq_one_letter_code
_entity_poly.pdbx_strand_id
1 'polypeptide(L)'
;MTTRPCARLLSVVTCVVVLLGVAATAACTPAKATKTSKITLGFSAWPGWFPWQVAKERGLFAKNGIEVDLKYFDNYTDSLNALATGSIDANSQTLNDTLASVSGGAKQTIVLVNDNSTGNDKIIGRSGITSIADLKGKKVAVEQGTVDHYLLLLALEQAGLTQKDIDLQPLATDAAAAAFAAGQVDAVGAFAPFTTKALERAGSRAIATSAEFPGAVPDHLVVSPSLVKDRPDDVQALVNTWFDTLKWIKDHRDASIDIMAKKAGVSVEDYQTYDAGTSIFTRQQNLDAFTPGTTPAHLNFQANKIADFMVTTGLVKNRPSLDDMFDERFTKAVAG
;
A
#
# COMPACT_ATOMS: atom_id res chain seq x y z
N MET A 1 49.23 68.78 31.42
CA MET A 1 50.42 69.30 30.74
C MET A 1 50.36 68.81 29.31
N THR A 2 49.85 69.68 28.42
CA THR A 2 50.62 70.42 27.40
C THR A 2 51.25 69.49 26.38
N THR A 3 51.04 69.52 25.09
CA THR A 3 50.63 70.55 24.16
C THR A 3 50.50 69.97 22.75
N ARG A 4 49.59 70.46 21.98
CA ARG A 4 49.56 70.41 20.49
C ARG A 4 50.81 71.21 19.97
N PRO A 5 51.17 71.16 18.64
CA PRO A 5 50.29 71.44 17.52
C PRO A 5 50.71 70.93 16.07
N CYS A 6 49.81 71.17 15.12
CA CYS A 6 49.91 71.75 13.78
C CYS A 6 50.73 71.03 12.67
N ALA A 7 50.12 70.58 11.67
CA ALA A 7 49.63 71.22 10.40
C ALA A 7 50.69 71.30 9.27
N ARG A 8 50.36 70.81 8.12
CA ARG A 8 50.27 71.56 6.78
C ARG A 8 50.21 70.56 5.62
N LEU A 9 49.12 70.64 4.94
CA LEU A 9 48.92 70.77 3.49
C LEU A 9 50.12 70.53 2.58
N LEU A 10 49.91 69.67 1.56
CA LEU A 10 50.11 70.10 0.13
C LEU A 10 49.34 69.14 -0.81
N SER A 11 48.54 69.78 -1.64
CA SER A 11 47.82 69.23 -2.78
C SER A 11 48.77 68.95 -3.94
N VAL A 12 48.56 67.88 -4.67
CA VAL A 12 48.83 67.81 -6.13
C VAL A 12 47.75 66.97 -6.82
N VAL A 13 47.14 67.62 -7.74
CA VAL A 13 46.18 67.10 -8.74
C VAL A 13 46.96 66.28 -9.78
N THR A 14 46.43 65.17 -10.26
CA THR A 14 46.44 64.90 -11.72
C THR A 14 45.77 63.61 -12.10
N CYS A 15 44.84 63.72 -13.01
CA CYS A 15 44.43 62.88 -14.15
C CYS A 15 43.61 61.60 -13.92
N VAL A 16 42.40 61.77 -14.40
CA VAL A 16 41.38 60.88 -14.87
C VAL A 16 41.88 59.82 -15.86
N VAL A 17 41.62 58.54 -15.64
CA VAL A 17 41.36 57.59 -16.73
C VAL A 17 40.13 56.74 -16.31
N VAL A 18 39.04 57.04 -17.02
CA VAL A 18 37.80 56.22 -16.95
C VAL A 18 38.01 54.98 -17.80
N LEU A 19 38.05 53.80 -17.16
CA LEU A 19 37.90 52.51 -17.82
C LEU A 19 36.60 51.92 -17.33
N LEU A 20 35.56 52.00 -18.17
CA LEU A 20 34.31 51.26 -18.00
C LEU A 20 34.58 49.74 -18.12
N GLY A 21 34.75 49.07 -17.00
CA GLY A 21 34.70 47.62 -16.91
C GLY A 21 33.28 47.19 -16.57
N VAL A 22 32.50 46.75 -17.55
CA VAL A 22 31.21 46.08 -17.33
C VAL A 22 31.52 44.75 -16.69
N ALA A 23 31.45 44.67 -15.36
CA ALA A 23 31.43 43.41 -14.64
C ALA A 23 30.02 42.83 -14.75
N ALA A 24 29.82 41.88 -15.66
CA ALA A 24 28.64 41.01 -15.66
C ALA A 24 28.70 40.12 -14.41
N THR A 25 28.08 40.56 -13.33
CA THR A 25 27.79 39.70 -12.19
C THR A 25 26.72 38.69 -12.62
N ALA A 26 27.15 37.51 -13.07
CA ALA A 26 26.28 36.36 -13.14
C ALA A 26 25.80 36.09 -11.71
N ALA A 27 24.59 36.54 -11.41
CA ALA A 27 23.88 36.14 -10.18
C ALA A 27 23.59 34.65 -10.27
N CYS A 28 24.51 33.82 -9.76
CA CYS A 28 24.19 32.44 -9.40
C CYS A 28 23.16 32.51 -8.28
N THR A 29 21.89 32.46 -8.64
CA THR A 29 20.82 32.18 -7.68
C THR A 29 21.15 30.81 -7.10
N PRO A 30 21.42 30.69 -5.78
CA PRO A 30 21.61 29.38 -5.20
C PRO A 30 20.30 28.62 -5.42
N ALA A 31 20.34 27.55 -6.18
CA ALA A 31 19.24 26.61 -6.25
C ALA A 31 18.90 26.24 -4.78
N LYS A 32 17.71 26.63 -4.36
CA LYS A 32 17.17 26.25 -3.07
C LYS A 32 17.22 24.72 -3.06
N ALA A 33 18.18 24.15 -2.37
CA ALA A 33 18.18 22.72 -2.06
C ALA A 33 16.89 22.47 -1.28
N THR A 34 15.85 22.07 -1.98
CA THR A 34 14.65 21.52 -1.37
C THR A 34 15.15 20.31 -0.59
N LYS A 35 15.20 20.41 0.73
CA LYS A 35 15.30 19.24 1.59
C LYS A 35 14.13 18.35 1.17
N THR A 36 14.39 17.33 0.38
CA THR A 36 13.45 16.26 0.13
C THR A 36 13.22 15.62 1.49
N SER A 37 12.09 15.96 2.12
CA SER A 37 11.70 15.28 3.34
C SER A 37 11.42 13.84 2.96
N LYS A 38 12.03 12.90 3.68
CA LYS A 38 11.89 11.47 3.48
C LYS A 38 10.41 11.07 3.54
N ILE A 39 9.92 10.27 2.58
CA ILE A 39 8.57 9.72 2.62
C ILE A 39 8.62 8.42 3.44
N THR A 40 7.69 8.26 4.35
CA THR A 40 7.50 7.00 5.06
C THR A 40 6.42 6.18 4.37
N LEU A 41 6.81 5.09 3.70
CA LEU A 41 5.92 4.16 3.02
C LEU A 41 5.80 2.86 3.82
N GLY A 42 4.59 2.54 4.27
CA GLY A 42 4.26 1.30 4.95
C GLY A 42 3.81 0.20 3.99
N PHE A 43 4.07 -1.04 4.37
CA PHE A 43 3.46 -2.23 3.79
C PHE A 43 3.59 -3.40 4.77
N SER A 44 2.76 -4.42 4.62
CA SER A 44 2.83 -5.67 5.37
C SER A 44 2.99 -6.87 4.44
N ALA A 45 2.87 -8.07 4.96
CA ALA A 45 3.02 -9.29 4.19
C ALA A 45 1.87 -9.43 3.17
N TRP A 46 2.20 -9.29 1.89
CA TRP A 46 1.31 -9.56 0.77
C TRP A 46 2.11 -9.68 -0.53
N PRO A 47 1.87 -10.68 -1.39
CA PRO A 47 2.62 -10.85 -2.64
C PRO A 47 2.60 -9.64 -3.55
N GLY A 48 1.47 -8.93 -3.63
CA GLY A 48 1.29 -7.75 -4.43
C GLY A 48 1.99 -6.49 -3.90
N TRP A 49 2.51 -6.51 -2.65
CA TRP A 49 3.21 -5.35 -2.06
C TRP A 49 4.72 -5.57 -1.91
N PHE A 50 5.21 -6.80 -1.97
CA PHE A 50 6.64 -7.10 -1.95
C PHE A 50 7.45 -6.46 -3.11
N PRO A 51 6.87 -6.05 -4.25
CA PRO A 51 7.58 -5.22 -5.21
C PRO A 51 8.23 -3.97 -4.61
N TRP A 52 7.70 -3.39 -3.53
CA TRP A 52 8.34 -2.27 -2.82
C TRP A 52 9.71 -2.64 -2.23
N GLN A 53 9.89 -3.89 -1.78
CA GLN A 53 11.20 -4.37 -1.33
C GLN A 53 12.19 -4.46 -2.48
N VAL A 54 11.72 -4.86 -3.68
CA VAL A 54 12.55 -4.84 -4.90
C VAL A 54 12.96 -3.41 -5.23
N ALA A 55 12.01 -2.45 -5.18
CA ALA A 55 12.31 -1.03 -5.40
C ALA A 55 13.42 -0.52 -4.47
N LYS A 56 13.34 -0.87 -3.18
CA LYS A 56 14.34 -0.50 -2.17
C LYS A 56 15.71 -1.10 -2.49
N GLU A 57 15.78 -2.42 -2.71
CA GLU A 57 17.06 -3.13 -2.92
C GLU A 57 17.74 -2.76 -4.24
N ARG A 58 16.97 -2.31 -5.22
CA ARG A 58 17.48 -1.88 -6.53
C ARG A 58 17.65 -0.36 -6.65
N GLY A 59 17.43 0.38 -5.58
CA GLY A 59 17.63 1.83 -5.55
C GLY A 59 16.67 2.61 -6.45
N LEU A 60 15.49 2.04 -6.79
CA LEU A 60 14.57 2.65 -7.74
C LEU A 60 13.88 3.90 -7.18
N PHE A 61 13.75 4.03 -5.86
CA PHE A 61 13.30 5.27 -5.23
C PHE A 61 14.26 6.43 -5.52
N ALA A 62 15.56 6.22 -5.28
CA ALA A 62 16.58 7.23 -5.56
C ALA A 62 16.69 7.54 -7.07
N LYS A 63 16.52 6.55 -7.95
CA LYS A 63 16.46 6.74 -9.40
C LYS A 63 15.31 7.69 -9.79
N ASN A 64 14.18 7.64 -9.09
CA ASN A 64 13.04 8.53 -9.29
C ASN A 64 13.11 9.82 -8.45
N GLY A 65 14.25 10.12 -7.83
CA GLY A 65 14.52 11.40 -7.17
C GLY A 65 13.89 11.55 -5.80
N ILE A 66 13.44 10.46 -5.15
CA ILE A 66 12.84 10.48 -3.80
C ILE A 66 13.65 9.65 -2.81
N GLU A 67 13.61 10.06 -1.55
CA GLU A 67 14.09 9.29 -0.41
C GLU A 67 12.89 8.67 0.31
N VAL A 68 12.88 7.34 0.43
CA VAL A 68 11.78 6.59 1.08
C VAL A 68 12.30 5.81 2.27
N ASP A 69 11.63 5.98 3.41
CA ASP A 69 11.72 5.07 4.55
C ASP A 69 10.68 3.98 4.38
N LEU A 70 11.09 2.88 3.78
CA LEU A 70 10.22 1.73 3.56
C LEU A 70 10.09 0.93 4.86
N LYS A 71 8.90 1.01 5.49
CA LYS A 71 8.57 0.32 6.75
C LYS A 71 7.73 -0.91 6.48
N TYR A 72 8.24 -2.03 6.94
CA TYR A 72 7.47 -3.27 6.98
C TYR A 72 6.81 -3.43 8.34
N PHE A 73 5.53 -3.77 8.32
CA PHE A 73 4.74 -4.06 9.51
C PHE A 73 4.44 -5.56 9.55
N ASP A 74 4.81 -6.21 10.64
CA ASP A 74 4.52 -7.63 10.84
C ASP A 74 3.02 -7.86 11.04
N ASN A 75 2.32 -6.91 11.66
CA ASN A 75 0.87 -6.89 11.81
C ASN A 75 0.25 -5.92 10.79
N TYR A 76 -0.72 -6.39 10.01
CA TYR A 76 -1.36 -5.59 8.97
C TYR A 76 -2.18 -4.43 9.55
N THR A 77 -2.96 -4.68 10.61
CA THR A 77 -3.75 -3.62 11.29
C THR A 77 -2.87 -2.47 11.79
N ASP A 78 -1.64 -2.75 12.23
CA ASP A 78 -0.72 -1.69 12.67
C ASP A 78 -0.33 -0.75 11.51
N SER A 79 -0.18 -1.26 10.28
CA SER A 79 0.09 -0.43 9.11
C SER A 79 -1.10 0.48 8.76
N LEU A 80 -2.32 -0.04 8.85
CA LEU A 80 -3.56 0.72 8.64
C LEU A 80 -3.69 1.87 9.65
N ASN A 81 -3.46 1.57 10.93
CA ASN A 81 -3.48 2.55 12.02
C ASN A 81 -2.40 3.60 11.85
N ALA A 82 -1.20 3.20 11.40
CA ALA A 82 -0.08 4.12 11.19
C ALA A 82 -0.41 5.17 10.11
N LEU A 83 -1.05 4.78 9.00
CA LEU A 83 -1.52 5.74 7.99
C LEU A 83 -2.69 6.58 8.50
N ALA A 84 -3.69 5.97 9.15
CA ALA A 84 -4.87 6.66 9.65
C ALA A 84 -4.53 7.75 10.67
N THR A 85 -3.48 7.54 11.47
CA THR A 85 -2.98 8.50 12.49
C THR A 85 -1.91 9.46 11.97
N GLY A 86 -1.48 9.33 10.71
CA GLY A 86 -0.43 10.17 10.13
C GLY A 86 0.99 9.84 10.62
N SER A 87 1.20 8.64 11.19
CA SER A 87 2.53 8.15 11.60
C SER A 87 3.39 7.71 10.40
N ILE A 88 2.76 7.44 9.27
CA ILE A 88 3.37 7.23 7.96
C ILE A 88 2.64 8.07 6.91
N ASP A 89 3.30 8.33 5.79
CA ASP A 89 2.79 9.19 4.70
C ASP A 89 1.98 8.41 3.67
N ALA A 90 2.32 7.16 3.46
CA ALA A 90 1.75 6.26 2.47
C ALA A 90 1.72 4.81 2.97
N ASN A 91 0.79 4.00 2.46
CA ASN A 91 0.68 2.57 2.78
C ASN A 91 0.14 1.79 1.58
N SER A 92 0.55 0.54 1.40
CA SER A 92 -0.20 -0.39 0.55
C SER A 92 -1.22 -1.12 1.41
N GLN A 93 -2.49 -1.10 0.98
CA GLN A 93 -3.62 -1.68 1.72
C GLN A 93 -4.80 -1.99 0.80
N THR A 94 -5.73 -2.82 1.28
CA THR A 94 -6.91 -3.21 0.52
C THR A 94 -7.98 -2.11 0.52
N LEU A 95 -8.90 -2.16 -0.46
CA LEU A 95 -9.98 -1.17 -0.57
C LEU A 95 -10.94 -1.22 0.60
N ASN A 96 -11.37 -2.41 1.05
CA ASN A 96 -12.25 -2.54 2.20
C ASN A 96 -11.63 -1.92 3.46
N ASP A 97 -10.32 -2.08 3.68
CA ASP A 97 -9.63 -1.54 4.86
C ASP A 97 -9.44 -0.02 4.76
N THR A 98 -9.21 0.49 3.54
CA THR A 98 -9.26 1.93 3.27
C THR A 98 -10.64 2.50 3.60
N LEU A 99 -11.70 1.83 3.14
CA LEU A 99 -13.08 2.23 3.42
C LEU A 99 -13.42 2.16 4.92
N ALA A 100 -12.93 1.13 5.63
CA ALA A 100 -13.08 1.03 7.08
C ALA A 100 -12.39 2.20 7.80
N SER A 101 -11.16 2.54 7.42
CA SER A 101 -10.43 3.68 7.97
C SER A 101 -11.15 5.00 7.73
N VAL A 102 -11.69 5.21 6.53
CA VAL A 102 -12.48 6.41 6.18
C VAL A 102 -13.81 6.46 6.94
N SER A 103 -14.49 5.32 7.10
CA SER A 103 -15.68 5.21 7.95
C SER A 103 -15.39 5.59 9.41
N GLY A 104 -14.18 5.30 9.88
CA GLY A 104 -13.65 5.70 11.19
C GLY A 104 -13.23 7.17 11.30
N GLY A 105 -13.29 7.93 10.20
CA GLY A 105 -12.96 9.35 10.16
C GLY A 105 -11.58 9.70 9.61
N ALA A 106 -10.77 8.72 9.21
CA ALA A 106 -9.50 8.97 8.53
C ALA A 106 -9.73 9.60 7.16
N LYS A 107 -8.79 10.45 6.73
CA LYS A 107 -8.76 10.98 5.36
C LYS A 107 -7.63 10.33 4.61
N GLN A 108 -7.95 9.67 3.51
CA GLN A 108 -7.01 8.88 2.72
C GLN A 108 -7.31 9.05 1.23
N THR A 109 -6.27 9.05 0.40
CA THR A 109 -6.39 9.18 -1.06
C THR A 109 -5.69 8.02 -1.74
N ILE A 110 -6.41 7.30 -2.60
CA ILE A 110 -5.90 6.22 -3.44
C ILE A 110 -5.32 6.84 -4.71
N VAL A 111 -4.04 6.56 -5.00
CA VAL A 111 -3.31 7.13 -6.15
C VAL A 111 -2.85 6.08 -7.17
N LEU A 112 -2.94 4.79 -6.82
CA LEU A 112 -2.48 3.68 -7.65
C LEU A 112 -3.19 2.39 -7.22
N VAL A 113 -3.53 1.53 -8.16
CA VAL A 113 -3.91 0.13 -7.91
C VAL A 113 -2.64 -0.72 -8.01
N ASN A 114 -2.25 -1.37 -6.93
CA ASN A 114 -1.12 -2.30 -6.93
C ASN A 114 -1.49 -3.60 -7.64
N ASP A 115 -2.57 -4.22 -7.19
CA ASP A 115 -3.01 -5.52 -7.66
C ASP A 115 -4.48 -5.81 -7.26
N ASN A 116 -4.93 -7.01 -7.60
CA ASN A 116 -6.16 -7.58 -7.07
C ASN A 116 -5.91 -9.04 -6.68
N SER A 117 -6.41 -9.45 -5.53
CA SER A 117 -6.36 -10.85 -5.13
C SER A 117 -7.27 -11.71 -6.01
N THR A 118 -6.71 -12.77 -6.53
CA THR A 118 -7.38 -13.73 -7.44
C THR A 118 -7.23 -15.18 -6.97
N GLY A 119 -7.11 -15.37 -5.63
CA GLY A 119 -7.02 -16.68 -5.01
C GLY A 119 -6.03 -16.80 -3.86
N ASN A 120 -5.30 -15.75 -3.52
CA ASN A 120 -4.32 -15.77 -2.42
C ASN A 120 -4.90 -15.38 -1.06
N ASP A 121 -6.11 -14.78 -1.02
CA ASP A 121 -6.93 -14.75 0.20
C ASP A 121 -7.80 -15.98 0.23
N LYS A 122 -7.83 -16.69 1.35
CA LYS A 122 -8.49 -17.99 1.48
C LYS A 122 -9.19 -18.14 2.82
N ILE A 123 -10.32 -18.82 2.79
CA ILE A 123 -10.91 -19.47 3.97
C ILE A 123 -10.50 -20.95 3.91
N ILE A 124 -9.76 -21.41 4.92
CA ILE A 124 -9.17 -22.75 4.96
C ILE A 124 -9.84 -23.54 6.09
N GLY A 125 -10.41 -24.67 5.76
CA GLY A 125 -11.02 -25.59 6.70
C GLY A 125 -10.11 -26.79 7.02
N ARG A 126 -10.19 -27.33 8.26
CA ARG A 126 -9.53 -28.57 8.65
C ARG A 126 -10.15 -29.77 7.94
N SER A 127 -9.54 -30.93 8.10
CA SER A 127 -10.12 -32.20 7.65
C SER A 127 -11.57 -32.35 8.16
N GLY A 128 -12.47 -32.74 7.25
CA GLY A 128 -13.92 -32.90 7.51
C GLY A 128 -14.73 -31.59 7.32
N ILE A 129 -14.10 -30.45 7.04
CA ILE A 129 -14.75 -29.21 6.60
C ILE A 129 -14.44 -29.04 5.11
N THR A 130 -15.47 -29.10 4.27
CA THR A 130 -15.32 -29.15 2.82
C THR A 130 -16.00 -27.99 2.10
N SER A 131 -16.83 -27.24 2.82
CA SER A 131 -17.58 -26.08 2.31
C SER A 131 -17.77 -25.04 3.41
N ILE A 132 -18.16 -23.82 3.02
CA ILE A 132 -18.51 -22.75 3.97
C ILE A 132 -19.73 -23.14 4.83
N ALA A 133 -20.66 -23.93 4.30
CA ALA A 133 -21.83 -24.39 5.07
C ALA A 133 -21.42 -25.25 6.28
N ASP A 134 -20.30 -25.96 6.21
CA ASP A 134 -19.78 -26.79 7.33
C ASP A 134 -19.23 -25.94 8.49
N LEU A 135 -19.09 -24.63 8.32
CA LEU A 135 -18.60 -23.69 9.35
C LEU A 135 -19.65 -23.41 10.44
N LYS A 136 -20.90 -23.80 10.25
CA LYS A 136 -21.96 -23.56 11.25
C LYS A 136 -21.57 -24.14 12.61
N GLY A 137 -21.52 -23.26 13.64
CA GLY A 137 -21.12 -23.62 15.00
C GLY A 137 -19.62 -23.92 15.18
N LYS A 138 -18.77 -23.64 14.19
CA LYS A 138 -17.32 -23.89 14.22
C LYS A 138 -16.56 -22.66 14.68
N LYS A 139 -15.37 -22.90 15.25
CA LYS A 139 -14.40 -21.85 15.59
C LYS A 139 -13.66 -21.42 14.33
N VAL A 140 -13.84 -20.17 13.95
CA VAL A 140 -13.21 -19.57 12.74
C VAL A 140 -12.35 -18.40 13.16
N ALA A 141 -11.03 -18.49 12.93
CA ALA A 141 -10.11 -17.41 13.24
C ALA A 141 -9.91 -16.48 12.03
N VAL A 142 -9.96 -15.18 12.27
CA VAL A 142 -9.64 -14.13 11.27
C VAL A 142 -9.11 -12.89 11.97
N GLU A 143 -8.38 -12.04 11.24
CA GLU A 143 -8.08 -10.68 11.68
C GLU A 143 -9.34 -9.84 11.54
N GLN A 144 -10.03 -9.67 12.67
CA GLN A 144 -11.36 -9.06 12.68
C GLN A 144 -11.32 -7.60 12.20
N GLY A 145 -12.20 -7.27 11.27
CA GLY A 145 -12.35 -5.91 10.71
C GLY A 145 -11.50 -5.66 9.48
N THR A 146 -10.63 -6.61 9.08
CA THR A 146 -9.78 -6.49 7.89
C THR A 146 -10.29 -7.36 6.72
N VAL A 147 -9.48 -7.45 5.67
CA VAL A 147 -9.75 -8.21 4.45
C VAL A 147 -10.14 -9.68 4.71
N ASP A 148 -9.48 -10.35 5.67
CA ASP A 148 -9.80 -11.75 6.02
C ASP A 148 -11.24 -11.87 6.54
N HIS A 149 -11.66 -10.93 7.39
CA HIS A 149 -13.03 -10.89 7.89
C HIS A 149 -14.03 -10.56 6.79
N TYR A 150 -13.67 -9.60 5.91
CA TYR A 150 -14.49 -9.23 4.76
C TYR A 150 -14.72 -10.42 3.81
N LEU A 151 -13.66 -11.15 3.43
CA LEU A 151 -13.77 -12.33 2.59
C LEU A 151 -14.62 -13.43 3.25
N LEU A 152 -14.43 -13.66 4.57
CA LEU A 152 -15.23 -14.63 5.31
C LEU A 152 -16.73 -14.28 5.25
N LEU A 153 -17.09 -12.99 5.41
CA LEU A 153 -18.48 -12.55 5.36
C LEU A 153 -19.07 -12.71 3.96
N LEU A 154 -18.31 -12.42 2.89
CA LEU A 154 -18.73 -12.70 1.51
C LEU A 154 -19.04 -14.19 1.31
N ALA A 155 -18.15 -15.05 1.78
CA ALA A 155 -18.32 -16.50 1.65
C ALA A 155 -19.51 -17.03 2.48
N LEU A 156 -19.70 -16.50 3.69
CA LEU A 156 -20.85 -16.86 4.53
C LEU A 156 -22.17 -16.43 3.88
N GLU A 157 -22.26 -15.18 3.36
CA GLU A 157 -23.47 -14.70 2.68
C GLU A 157 -23.82 -15.58 1.48
N GLN A 158 -22.83 -15.94 0.65
CA GLN A 158 -23.03 -16.82 -0.49
C GLN A 158 -23.55 -18.21 -0.07
N ALA A 159 -23.17 -18.71 1.12
CA ALA A 159 -23.65 -19.96 1.69
C ALA A 159 -24.97 -19.83 2.48
N GLY A 160 -25.58 -18.65 2.51
CA GLY A 160 -26.80 -18.38 3.28
C GLY A 160 -26.59 -18.35 4.80
N LEU A 161 -25.36 -18.11 5.23
CA LEU A 161 -24.94 -17.97 6.62
C LEU A 161 -24.60 -16.52 6.97
N THR A 162 -24.49 -16.25 8.26
CA THR A 162 -24.05 -14.98 8.80
C THR A 162 -22.94 -15.21 9.82
N GLN A 163 -22.28 -14.14 10.25
CA GLN A 163 -21.28 -14.24 11.34
C GLN A 163 -21.86 -14.85 12.62
N LYS A 164 -23.18 -14.74 12.87
CA LYS A 164 -23.83 -15.31 14.07
C LYS A 164 -23.91 -16.83 14.03
N ASP A 165 -23.75 -17.45 12.88
CA ASP A 165 -23.77 -18.90 12.70
C ASP A 165 -22.43 -19.57 13.03
N ILE A 166 -21.36 -18.80 13.28
CA ILE A 166 -20.01 -19.27 13.59
C ILE A 166 -19.53 -18.76 14.95
N ASP A 167 -18.50 -19.41 15.51
CA ASP A 167 -17.76 -18.93 16.69
C ASP A 167 -16.50 -18.19 16.20
N LEU A 168 -16.62 -16.85 15.96
CA LEU A 168 -15.54 -16.02 15.46
C LEU A 168 -14.45 -15.86 16.52
N GLN A 169 -13.21 -16.15 16.15
CA GLN A 169 -12.01 -15.99 16.98
C GLN A 169 -11.14 -14.85 16.40
N PRO A 170 -11.17 -13.65 16.97
CA PRO A 170 -10.39 -12.51 16.48
C PRO A 170 -8.92 -12.67 16.83
N LEU A 171 -8.08 -12.92 15.83
CA LEU A 171 -6.63 -13.06 15.93
C LEU A 171 -5.98 -12.34 14.75
N ALA A 172 -4.80 -11.74 14.94
CA ALA A 172 -3.99 -11.25 13.82
C ALA A 172 -3.70 -12.39 12.84
N THR A 173 -3.57 -12.12 11.55
CA THR A 173 -3.55 -13.14 10.49
C THR A 173 -2.46 -14.20 10.70
N ASP A 174 -1.25 -13.81 11.11
CA ASP A 174 -0.16 -14.73 11.45
C ASP A 174 -0.51 -15.66 12.62
N ALA A 175 -1.09 -15.08 13.69
CA ALA A 175 -1.54 -15.82 14.86
C ALA A 175 -2.74 -16.74 14.53
N ALA A 176 -3.66 -16.29 13.68
CA ALA A 176 -4.79 -17.08 13.21
C ALA A 176 -4.32 -18.32 12.42
N ALA A 177 -3.38 -18.14 11.49
CA ALA A 177 -2.78 -19.22 10.73
C ALA A 177 -2.02 -20.22 11.65
N ALA A 178 -1.28 -19.71 12.63
CA ALA A 178 -0.58 -20.54 13.61
C ALA A 178 -1.56 -21.33 14.50
N ALA A 179 -2.63 -20.70 15.02
CA ALA A 179 -3.67 -21.32 15.81
C ALA A 179 -4.39 -22.44 15.03
N PHE A 180 -4.66 -22.20 13.74
CA PHE A 180 -5.25 -23.20 12.85
C PHE A 180 -4.29 -24.37 12.62
N ALA A 181 -3.02 -24.12 12.31
CA ALA A 181 -2.01 -25.18 12.13
C ALA A 181 -1.85 -26.03 13.39
N ALA A 182 -1.93 -25.42 14.59
CA ALA A 182 -1.89 -26.09 15.88
C ALA A 182 -3.20 -26.83 16.27
N GLY A 183 -4.25 -26.71 15.46
CA GLY A 183 -5.53 -27.38 15.72
C GLY A 183 -6.44 -26.71 16.75
N GLN A 184 -6.19 -25.46 17.11
CA GLN A 184 -6.95 -24.72 18.13
C GLN A 184 -8.28 -24.19 17.60
N VAL A 185 -8.38 -23.99 16.28
CA VAL A 185 -9.60 -23.56 15.58
C VAL A 185 -9.93 -24.51 14.44
N ASP A 186 -11.19 -24.49 13.98
CA ASP A 186 -11.71 -25.38 12.94
C ASP A 186 -11.43 -24.85 11.52
N ALA A 187 -11.42 -23.52 11.34
CA ALA A 187 -11.12 -22.86 10.11
C ALA A 187 -10.37 -21.55 10.35
N VAL A 188 -9.76 -21.01 9.30
CA VAL A 188 -9.04 -19.73 9.30
C VAL A 188 -9.29 -18.97 8.01
N GLY A 189 -9.51 -17.67 8.11
CA GLY A 189 -9.31 -16.72 7.01
C GLY A 189 -7.88 -16.20 7.07
N ALA A 190 -7.17 -16.27 5.96
CA ALA A 190 -5.80 -15.82 5.86
C ALA A 190 -5.43 -15.47 4.41
N PHE A 191 -4.46 -14.59 4.26
CA PHE A 191 -3.84 -14.25 2.99
C PHE A 191 -2.40 -14.79 2.89
N ALA A 192 -1.87 -14.86 1.66
CA ALA A 192 -0.47 -15.26 1.47
C ALA A 192 0.50 -14.19 2.05
N PRO A 193 1.59 -14.61 2.72
CA PRO A 193 2.14 -15.97 2.78
C PRO A 193 1.57 -16.85 3.91
N PHE A 194 0.72 -16.34 4.78
CA PHE A 194 0.22 -17.08 5.97
C PHE A 194 -0.63 -18.28 5.60
N THR A 195 -1.25 -18.30 4.42
CA THR A 195 -1.97 -19.46 3.86
C THR A 195 -1.06 -20.66 3.70
N THR A 196 0.22 -20.51 3.39
CA THR A 196 1.19 -21.61 3.31
C THR A 196 1.29 -22.32 4.66
N LYS A 197 1.41 -21.56 5.76
CA LYS A 197 1.46 -22.10 7.11
C LYS A 197 0.17 -22.83 7.51
N ALA A 198 -0.98 -22.27 7.17
CA ALA A 198 -2.26 -22.91 7.46
C ALA A 198 -2.43 -24.22 6.69
N LEU A 199 -1.99 -24.28 5.43
CA LEU A 199 -2.10 -25.48 4.59
C LEU A 199 -1.12 -26.62 4.96
N GLU A 200 -0.12 -26.38 5.83
CA GLU A 200 0.71 -27.46 6.41
C GLU A 200 -0.09 -28.41 7.27
N ARG A 201 -1.24 -28.00 7.82
CA ARG A 201 -2.09 -28.86 8.63
C ARG A 201 -2.66 -29.99 7.79
N ALA A 202 -2.41 -31.23 8.19
CA ALA A 202 -2.82 -32.42 7.44
C ALA A 202 -4.34 -32.46 7.18
N GLY A 203 -4.71 -32.64 5.91
CA GLY A 203 -6.10 -32.73 5.46
C GLY A 203 -6.84 -31.39 5.40
N SER A 204 -6.16 -30.26 5.67
CA SER A 204 -6.74 -28.93 5.46
C SER A 204 -6.86 -28.62 3.97
N ARG A 205 -7.80 -27.73 3.63
CA ARG A 205 -8.00 -27.24 2.27
C ARG A 205 -8.65 -25.87 2.26
N ALA A 206 -8.44 -25.09 1.20
CA ALA A 206 -9.25 -23.93 0.93
C ALA A 206 -10.70 -24.36 0.63
N ILE A 207 -11.66 -23.71 1.27
CA ILE A 207 -13.12 -23.92 1.12
C ILE A 207 -13.81 -22.70 0.51
N ALA A 208 -13.13 -21.56 0.44
CA ALA A 208 -13.42 -20.39 -0.38
C ALA A 208 -12.15 -19.62 -0.63
N THR A 209 -12.09 -18.88 -1.74
CA THR A 209 -10.96 -18.01 -2.09
C THR A 209 -11.44 -16.71 -2.72
N SER A 210 -10.58 -15.70 -2.77
CA SER A 210 -10.86 -14.43 -3.46
C SER A 210 -11.16 -14.61 -4.96
N ALA A 211 -10.73 -15.72 -5.59
CA ALA A 211 -11.03 -16.02 -7.00
C ALA A 211 -12.54 -16.20 -7.26
N GLU A 212 -13.31 -16.55 -6.24
CA GLU A 212 -14.77 -16.70 -6.32
C GLU A 212 -15.51 -15.35 -6.29
N PHE A 213 -14.79 -14.28 -5.92
CA PHE A 213 -15.31 -12.92 -5.79
C PHE A 213 -14.51 -11.92 -6.64
N PRO A 214 -14.59 -11.98 -7.99
CA PRO A 214 -13.78 -11.16 -8.88
C PRO A 214 -13.89 -9.67 -8.57
N GLY A 215 -12.75 -9.00 -8.35
CA GLY A 215 -12.68 -7.58 -8.04
C GLY A 215 -13.12 -7.19 -6.62
N ALA A 216 -13.35 -8.15 -5.73
CA ALA A 216 -13.76 -7.86 -4.35
C ALA A 216 -12.58 -7.46 -3.44
N VAL A 217 -11.35 -7.85 -3.79
CA VAL A 217 -10.15 -7.60 -2.98
C VAL A 217 -9.07 -6.89 -3.81
N PRO A 218 -9.29 -5.63 -4.20
CA PRO A 218 -8.27 -4.83 -4.87
C PRO A 218 -7.39 -4.11 -3.84
N ASP A 219 -6.11 -3.97 -4.18
CA ASP A 219 -5.06 -3.40 -3.36
C ASP A 219 -4.50 -2.12 -3.96
N HIS A 220 -4.16 -1.16 -3.11
CA HIS A 220 -3.87 0.20 -3.51
C HIS A 220 -2.68 0.80 -2.78
N LEU A 221 -1.95 1.68 -3.47
CA LEU A 221 -1.13 2.68 -2.81
C LEU A 221 -2.05 3.80 -2.33
N VAL A 222 -2.13 3.95 -1.03
CA VAL A 222 -2.93 4.96 -0.34
C VAL A 222 -2.00 5.95 0.34
N VAL A 223 -2.29 7.24 0.19
CA VAL A 223 -1.46 8.32 0.73
C VAL A 223 -2.29 9.27 1.60
N SER A 224 -1.61 9.98 2.50
CA SER A 224 -2.26 11.05 3.24
C SER A 224 -2.63 12.22 2.29
N PRO A 225 -3.78 12.88 2.47
CA PRO A 225 -4.13 14.04 1.67
C PRO A 225 -3.14 15.19 1.77
N SER A 226 -2.43 15.32 2.90
CA SER A 226 -1.35 16.29 3.06
C SER A 226 -0.19 16.02 2.11
N LEU A 227 0.20 14.76 1.92
CA LEU A 227 1.25 14.39 0.96
C LEU A 227 0.83 14.77 -0.47
N VAL A 228 -0.42 14.48 -0.85
CA VAL A 228 -0.97 14.86 -2.17
C VAL A 228 -0.96 16.37 -2.39
N LYS A 229 -1.31 17.14 -1.35
CA LYS A 229 -1.43 18.59 -1.42
C LYS A 229 -0.06 19.29 -1.43
N ASP A 230 0.80 18.90 -0.49
CA ASP A 230 2.02 19.63 -0.17
C ASP A 230 3.24 19.12 -0.96
N ARG A 231 3.18 17.88 -1.43
CA ARG A 231 4.29 17.17 -2.10
C ARG A 231 3.81 16.31 -3.29
N PRO A 232 3.05 16.85 -4.25
CA PRO A 232 2.49 16.07 -5.37
C PRO A 232 3.57 15.44 -6.26
N ASP A 233 4.74 16.09 -6.40
CA ASP A 233 5.85 15.56 -7.18
C ASP A 233 6.44 14.30 -6.55
N ASP A 234 6.45 14.20 -5.23
CA ASP A 234 6.91 13.02 -4.51
C ASP A 234 5.91 11.86 -4.64
N VAL A 235 4.60 12.15 -4.64
CA VAL A 235 3.57 11.14 -4.94
C VAL A 235 3.74 10.63 -6.37
N GLN A 236 3.98 11.52 -7.33
CA GLN A 236 4.26 11.13 -8.72
C GLN A 236 5.49 10.24 -8.81
N ALA A 237 6.56 10.59 -8.10
CA ALA A 237 7.78 9.79 -8.07
C ALA A 237 7.57 8.41 -7.43
N LEU A 238 6.71 8.28 -6.40
CA LEU A 238 6.30 6.97 -5.86
C LEU A 238 5.57 6.13 -6.91
N VAL A 239 4.61 6.71 -7.62
CA VAL A 239 3.87 6.01 -8.68
C VAL A 239 4.79 5.60 -9.83
N ASN A 240 5.70 6.48 -10.26
CA ASN A 240 6.71 6.15 -11.27
C ASN A 240 7.62 5.01 -10.80
N THR A 241 8.04 5.03 -9.51
CA THR A 241 8.86 3.96 -8.93
C THR A 241 8.15 2.62 -8.97
N TRP A 242 6.84 2.59 -8.74
CA TRP A 242 6.06 1.36 -8.86
C TRP A 242 6.17 0.74 -10.26
N PHE A 243 5.90 1.51 -11.30
CA PHE A 243 5.93 1.00 -12.67
C PHE A 243 7.36 0.66 -13.14
N ASP A 244 8.36 1.44 -12.72
CA ASP A 244 9.78 1.11 -12.94
C ASP A 244 10.15 -0.23 -12.27
N THR A 245 9.58 -0.48 -11.08
CA THR A 245 9.78 -1.73 -10.34
C THR A 245 9.15 -2.91 -11.07
N LEU A 246 7.92 -2.77 -11.56
CA LEU A 246 7.27 -3.82 -12.33
C LEU A 246 8.05 -4.15 -13.62
N LYS A 247 8.57 -3.11 -14.29
CA LYS A 247 9.45 -3.31 -15.43
C LYS A 247 10.71 -4.07 -15.05
N TRP A 248 11.36 -3.68 -13.94
CA TRP A 248 12.57 -4.36 -13.46
C TRP A 248 12.28 -5.82 -13.12
N ILE A 249 11.17 -6.12 -12.42
CA ILE A 249 10.73 -7.48 -12.08
C ILE A 249 10.53 -8.33 -13.35
N LYS A 250 9.91 -7.76 -14.37
CA LYS A 250 9.71 -8.44 -15.66
C LYS A 250 11.05 -8.83 -16.31
N ASP A 251 12.02 -7.91 -16.28
CA ASP A 251 13.31 -8.10 -16.94
C ASP A 251 14.27 -8.98 -16.11
N HIS A 252 14.01 -9.15 -14.79
CA HIS A 252 14.90 -9.85 -13.83
C HIS A 252 14.08 -10.75 -12.88
N ARG A 253 13.27 -11.63 -13.45
CA ARG A 253 12.25 -12.41 -12.71
C ARG A 253 12.82 -13.18 -11.53
N ASP A 254 13.88 -13.99 -11.75
CA ASP A 254 14.47 -14.85 -10.71
C ASP A 254 15.03 -14.02 -9.54
N ALA A 255 15.82 -12.99 -9.85
CA ALA A 255 16.37 -12.10 -8.83
C ALA A 255 15.27 -11.33 -8.06
N SER A 256 14.13 -11.08 -8.68
CA SER A 256 12.99 -10.46 -8.01
C SER A 256 12.30 -11.42 -7.05
N ILE A 257 12.10 -12.65 -7.48
CA ILE A 257 11.49 -13.70 -6.64
C ILE A 257 12.37 -13.96 -5.41
N ASP A 258 13.71 -14.05 -5.57
CA ASP A 258 14.63 -14.20 -4.44
C ASP A 258 14.46 -13.10 -3.38
N ILE A 259 14.35 -11.83 -3.83
CA ILE A 259 14.14 -10.69 -2.94
C ILE A 259 12.79 -10.80 -2.23
N MET A 260 11.72 -11.08 -2.97
CA MET A 260 10.36 -11.09 -2.46
C MET A 260 10.11 -12.29 -1.55
N ALA A 261 10.58 -13.49 -1.90
CA ALA A 261 10.50 -14.70 -1.10
C ALA A 261 11.24 -14.53 0.23
N LYS A 262 12.46 -13.98 0.18
CA LYS A 262 13.24 -13.65 1.39
C LYS A 262 12.49 -12.68 2.30
N LYS A 263 11.85 -11.64 1.74
CA LYS A 263 11.06 -10.68 2.51
C LYS A 263 9.80 -11.31 3.08
N ALA A 264 9.15 -12.20 2.34
CA ALA A 264 7.97 -12.95 2.76
C ALA A 264 8.28 -14.02 3.82
N GLY A 265 9.56 -14.41 3.98
CA GLY A 265 9.96 -15.48 4.91
C GLY A 265 9.58 -16.88 4.44
N VAL A 266 9.45 -17.09 3.13
CA VAL A 266 9.10 -18.38 2.51
C VAL A 266 10.17 -18.83 1.52
N SER A 267 10.08 -20.08 1.05
CA SER A 267 10.93 -20.56 -0.03
C SER A 267 10.62 -19.86 -1.36
N VAL A 268 11.56 -19.85 -2.29
CA VAL A 268 11.35 -19.37 -3.66
C VAL A 268 10.22 -20.15 -4.34
N GLU A 269 10.16 -21.45 -4.10
CA GLU A 269 9.16 -22.37 -4.64
C GLU A 269 7.75 -22.03 -4.14
N ASP A 270 7.59 -21.78 -2.83
CA ASP A 270 6.33 -21.33 -2.26
C ASP A 270 5.92 -19.97 -2.84
N TYR A 271 6.88 -19.02 -2.92
CA TYR A 271 6.58 -17.68 -3.43
C TYR A 271 6.07 -17.71 -4.88
N GLN A 272 6.65 -18.57 -5.74
CA GLN A 272 6.20 -18.72 -7.12
C GLN A 272 4.75 -19.17 -7.24
N THR A 273 4.21 -19.87 -6.24
CA THR A 273 2.80 -20.29 -6.23
C THR A 273 1.82 -19.12 -6.07
N TYR A 274 2.28 -17.98 -5.57
CA TYR A 274 1.44 -16.79 -5.36
C TYR A 274 1.13 -16.01 -6.63
N ASP A 275 1.89 -16.22 -7.71
CA ASP A 275 1.67 -15.54 -8.99
C ASP A 275 0.26 -15.82 -9.57
N ALA A 276 -0.23 -17.05 -9.42
CA ALA A 276 -1.55 -17.43 -9.92
C ALA A 276 -2.71 -16.76 -9.16
N GLY A 277 -2.45 -16.34 -7.92
CA GLY A 277 -3.47 -15.80 -7.03
C GLY A 277 -3.33 -14.28 -6.77
N THR A 278 -2.42 -13.58 -7.49
CA THR A 278 -2.21 -12.13 -7.36
C THR A 278 -2.10 -11.50 -8.74
N SER A 279 -3.07 -10.69 -9.13
CA SER A 279 -3.08 -9.99 -10.41
C SER A 279 -2.51 -8.59 -10.27
N ILE A 280 -1.20 -8.43 -10.51
CA ILE A 280 -0.53 -7.10 -10.49
C ILE A 280 -1.05 -6.26 -11.67
N PHE A 281 -1.48 -5.01 -11.38
CA PHE A 281 -2.06 -4.15 -12.40
C PHE A 281 -1.00 -3.46 -13.25
N THR A 282 -1.15 -3.63 -14.56
CA THR A 282 -0.41 -2.84 -15.55
C THR A 282 -0.84 -1.37 -15.50
N ARG A 283 -0.05 -0.49 -16.15
CA ARG A 283 -0.43 0.92 -16.28
C ARG A 283 -1.81 1.07 -16.95
N GLN A 284 -2.10 0.31 -18.01
CA GLN A 284 -3.38 0.41 -18.69
C GLN A 284 -4.54 -0.02 -17.80
N GLN A 285 -4.41 -1.13 -17.07
CA GLN A 285 -5.42 -1.56 -16.10
C GLN A 285 -5.64 -0.52 -14.99
N ASN A 286 -4.58 0.18 -14.56
CA ASN A 286 -4.70 1.30 -13.64
C ASN A 286 -5.52 2.45 -14.24
N LEU A 287 -5.24 2.86 -15.48
CA LEU A 287 -6.02 3.91 -16.16
C LEU A 287 -7.50 3.53 -16.28
N ASP A 288 -7.78 2.28 -16.65
CA ASP A 288 -9.14 1.76 -16.77
C ASP A 288 -9.85 1.74 -15.41
N ALA A 289 -9.14 1.32 -14.34
CA ALA A 289 -9.70 1.24 -12.99
C ALA A 289 -10.17 2.58 -12.43
N PHE A 290 -9.46 3.67 -12.72
CA PHE A 290 -9.85 5.01 -12.28
C PHE A 290 -10.99 5.62 -13.12
N THR A 291 -11.30 5.07 -14.31
CA THR A 291 -12.44 5.58 -15.09
C THR A 291 -13.77 5.18 -14.46
N PRO A 292 -14.79 6.05 -14.46
CA PRO A 292 -16.13 5.65 -14.02
C PRO A 292 -16.70 4.50 -14.83
N GLY A 293 -17.31 3.53 -14.15
CA GLY A 293 -17.91 2.36 -14.82
C GLY A 293 -18.85 1.58 -13.90
N THR A 294 -19.42 0.50 -14.45
CA THR A 294 -20.46 -0.32 -13.79
C THR A 294 -20.04 -1.78 -13.61
N THR A 295 -18.75 -2.07 -13.73
CA THR A 295 -18.19 -3.42 -13.60
C THR A 295 -17.07 -3.43 -12.53
N PRO A 296 -16.67 -4.62 -12.04
CA PRO A 296 -15.56 -4.75 -11.09
C PRO A 296 -14.19 -4.29 -11.61
N ALA A 297 -14.07 -3.89 -12.86
CA ALA A 297 -12.85 -3.29 -13.39
C ALA A 297 -12.65 -1.82 -12.95
N HIS A 298 -13.68 -1.18 -12.35
CA HIS A 298 -13.69 0.23 -12.02
C HIS A 298 -13.78 0.46 -10.52
N LEU A 299 -12.89 1.30 -9.98
CA LEU A 299 -12.78 1.58 -8.54
C LEU A 299 -14.06 2.17 -7.94
N ASN A 300 -14.72 3.07 -8.65
CA ASN A 300 -15.98 3.66 -8.17
C ASN A 300 -17.07 2.59 -7.97
N PHE A 301 -17.15 1.59 -8.87
CA PHE A 301 -18.08 0.49 -8.75
C PHE A 301 -17.72 -0.42 -7.58
N GLN A 302 -16.44 -0.83 -7.49
CA GLN A 302 -15.94 -1.67 -6.40
C GLN A 302 -16.19 -1.01 -5.04
N ALA A 303 -15.76 0.26 -4.88
CA ALA A 303 -15.89 0.99 -3.62
C ALA A 303 -17.35 1.11 -3.15
N ASN A 304 -18.29 1.38 -4.07
CA ASN A 304 -19.70 1.44 -3.70
C ASN A 304 -20.22 0.07 -3.25
N LYS A 305 -19.91 -1.01 -3.99
CA LYS A 305 -20.33 -2.36 -3.63
C LYS A 305 -19.77 -2.81 -2.28
N ILE A 306 -18.48 -2.59 -2.07
CA ILE A 306 -17.81 -2.95 -0.82
C ILE A 306 -18.37 -2.12 0.34
N ALA A 307 -18.53 -0.81 0.18
CA ALA A 307 -19.07 0.08 1.22
C ALA A 307 -20.50 -0.34 1.65
N ASP A 308 -21.37 -0.65 0.68
CA ASP A 308 -22.73 -1.09 0.96
C ASP A 308 -22.74 -2.44 1.69
N PHE A 309 -21.90 -3.40 1.26
CA PHE A 309 -21.74 -4.70 1.91
C PHE A 309 -21.22 -4.55 3.36
N MET A 310 -20.21 -3.72 3.58
CA MET A 310 -19.63 -3.50 4.91
C MET A 310 -20.63 -2.92 5.91
N VAL A 311 -21.51 -2.03 5.45
CA VAL A 311 -22.61 -1.52 6.31
C VAL A 311 -23.63 -2.62 6.58
N THR A 312 -24.04 -3.37 5.55
CA THR A 312 -25.07 -4.41 5.68
C THR A 312 -24.63 -5.53 6.63
N THR A 313 -23.34 -5.88 6.59
CA THR A 313 -22.77 -6.95 7.45
C THR A 313 -22.34 -6.43 8.83
N GLY A 314 -22.32 -5.12 9.02
CA GLY A 314 -21.90 -4.51 10.29
C GLY A 314 -20.38 -4.44 10.46
N LEU A 315 -19.58 -4.65 9.40
CA LEU A 315 -18.14 -4.42 9.41
C LEU A 315 -17.82 -2.96 9.71
N VAL A 316 -18.63 -2.03 9.20
CA VAL A 316 -18.57 -0.61 9.55
C VAL A 316 -19.94 -0.13 10.00
N LYS A 317 -19.94 0.84 10.92
CA LYS A 317 -21.15 1.42 11.45
C LYS A 317 -21.79 2.43 10.49
N ASN A 318 -20.95 3.24 9.84
CA ASN A 318 -21.37 4.29 8.93
C ASN A 318 -20.81 4.01 7.54
N ARG A 319 -21.59 4.34 6.50
CA ARG A 319 -21.11 4.27 5.14
C ARG A 319 -19.96 5.26 4.95
N PRO A 320 -18.77 4.82 4.49
CA PRO A 320 -17.66 5.73 4.21
C PRO A 320 -18.01 6.70 3.08
N SER A 321 -17.58 7.96 3.17
CA SER A 321 -17.59 8.87 2.02
C SER A 321 -16.53 8.43 1.00
N LEU A 322 -16.91 8.49 -0.27
CA LEU A 322 -16.00 8.25 -1.40
C LEU A 322 -15.47 9.56 -2.00
N ASP A 323 -15.87 10.71 -1.44
CA ASP A 323 -15.44 12.02 -1.92
C ASP A 323 -13.94 12.19 -1.75
N ASP A 324 -13.27 12.66 -2.79
CA ASP A 324 -11.80 12.88 -2.86
C ASP A 324 -10.93 11.64 -2.54
N MET A 325 -11.54 10.43 -2.55
CA MET A 325 -10.83 9.19 -2.24
C MET A 325 -9.91 8.75 -3.39
N PHE A 326 -10.21 9.11 -4.64
CA PHE A 326 -9.49 8.64 -5.82
C PHE A 326 -8.81 9.79 -6.55
N ASP A 327 -7.51 9.70 -6.78
CA ASP A 327 -6.75 10.69 -7.54
C ASP A 327 -5.98 10.03 -8.71
N GLU A 328 -6.61 10.04 -9.87
CA GLU A 328 -6.10 9.41 -11.10
C GLU A 328 -4.96 10.16 -11.78
N ARG A 329 -4.71 11.43 -11.40
CA ARG A 329 -3.72 12.27 -12.12
C ARG A 329 -2.33 11.69 -12.11
N PHE A 330 -1.94 10.99 -11.04
CA PHE A 330 -0.61 10.41 -10.90
C PHE A 330 -0.39 9.21 -11.83
N THR A 331 -1.38 8.34 -11.99
CA THR A 331 -1.33 7.23 -12.94
C THR A 331 -1.38 7.72 -14.39
N LYS A 332 -2.15 8.78 -14.67
CA LYS A 332 -2.22 9.40 -16.00
C LYS A 332 -0.89 10.03 -16.42
N ALA A 333 -0.16 10.62 -15.48
CA ALA A 333 1.11 11.29 -15.74
C ALA A 333 2.31 10.34 -15.90
N VAL A 334 2.17 9.05 -15.64
CA VAL A 334 3.24 8.05 -15.89
C VAL A 334 3.56 8.02 -17.39
N ALA A 335 4.83 8.16 -17.75
CA ALA A 335 5.27 8.01 -19.14
C ALA A 335 4.97 6.61 -19.67
N GLY A 336 4.52 6.53 -20.92
CA GLY A 336 4.17 5.27 -21.58
C GLY A 336 5.38 4.44 -21.97
#